data_ec821c9094070338e3d616935ef7fd1c
#
_entry.id   ec821c9094070338e3d616935ef7fd1c
#
_cell.length_a   1.000
_cell.length_b   1.000
_cell.length_c   1.000
_cell.angle_alpha   90.00
_cell.angle_beta   90.00
_cell.angle_gamma   90.00
#
_symmetry.space_group_name_H-M   'P 1'
#
loop_
_entity.id
_entity.type
_entity.pdbx_description
1 polymer ?
#
loop_
_entity_poly.entity_id
_entity_poly.type
_entity_poly.pdbx_seq_one_letter_code
_entity_poly.pdbx_strand_id
1 'polypeptide(L)'
;MKNAYDEPMFTLEEYLQRTDEKQLLKFRCKKCHRIFETWHHDGSHSRCPYCYKNGKSFSEVEIQEFLKSLCENYIIHERIKIFPLELDIYIPSKKLAIEFDGLYWHSDDKLDDPQYHLNKTERCEEKGIQLIHIFENEWLYKQDIVKSRLKNLLGIYDAIVFARKCEVREVTSKESKIFQEANHIQGAVNAKVHLGLYYGNELISLMTFGKCRFNKNYEWELLRFCNKLGYHVPGAAGKLLKHFEKTYNPTSLISYADRRWSRGKLYDALGFTLDHASAPNYWYWNRSGNFLSRLKCQKHKLQNILDKFDPLKTELENMLENKYHRIFDCGNLVYTKVY
;
A
#
# COMPACT_ATOMS: atom_id res chain seq x y z
N MET A 1 -21.04 1.51 -8.82
CA MET A 1 -21.57 1.79 -7.49
C MET A 1 -21.33 0.71 -6.42
N LYS A 2 -20.42 -0.25 -6.60
CA LYS A 2 -20.19 -1.34 -5.62
C LYS A 2 -19.50 -0.93 -4.30
N ASN A 3 -19.05 0.31 -4.16
CA ASN A 3 -18.24 0.76 -3.00
C ASN A 3 -18.79 2.02 -2.30
N ALA A 4 -20.07 2.34 -2.45
CA ALA A 4 -20.65 3.37 -1.60
C ALA A 4 -20.72 2.83 -0.15
N TYR A 5 -20.07 3.53 0.79
CA TYR A 5 -20.12 3.19 2.21
C TYR A 5 -21.53 3.29 2.78
N ASP A 6 -22.38 4.12 2.17
CA ASP A 6 -23.77 4.29 2.50
C ASP A 6 -24.69 3.77 1.37
N GLU A 7 -25.85 3.29 1.73
CA GLU A 7 -26.80 2.69 0.81
C GLU A 7 -27.59 3.80 0.08
N PRO A 8 -27.48 3.91 -1.27
CA PRO A 8 -28.26 4.88 -2.02
C PRO A 8 -29.75 4.51 -1.97
N MET A 9 -30.60 5.51 -1.72
CA MET A 9 -32.05 5.37 -1.70
C MET A 9 -32.68 5.95 -2.98
N PHE A 10 -32.02 5.75 -4.12
CA PHE A 10 -32.47 6.16 -5.45
C PHE A 10 -32.02 5.14 -6.48
N THR A 11 -32.75 5.07 -7.59
CA THR A 11 -32.41 4.20 -8.72
C THR A 11 -31.35 4.86 -9.64
N LEU A 12 -30.71 4.04 -10.48
CA LEU A 12 -29.82 4.56 -11.51
C LEU A 12 -30.56 5.50 -12.48
N GLU A 13 -31.83 5.20 -12.78
CA GLU A 13 -32.65 6.00 -13.67
C GLU A 13 -32.94 7.38 -13.08
N GLU A 14 -33.33 7.45 -11.79
CA GLU A 14 -33.50 8.71 -11.05
C GLU A 14 -32.21 9.52 -10.99
N TYR A 15 -31.05 8.85 -10.84
CA TYR A 15 -29.75 9.49 -10.87
C TYR A 15 -29.40 10.12 -12.23
N LEU A 16 -29.69 9.41 -13.31
CA LEU A 16 -29.42 9.88 -14.68
C LEU A 16 -30.38 10.97 -15.15
N GLN A 17 -31.58 11.02 -14.58
CA GLN A 17 -32.62 12.04 -14.90
C GLN A 17 -32.43 13.35 -14.14
N ARG A 18 -31.49 13.42 -13.18
CA ARG A 18 -31.24 14.66 -12.44
C ARG A 18 -30.74 15.77 -13.38
N THR A 19 -31.33 16.94 -13.22
CA THR A 19 -31.01 18.13 -14.07
C THR A 19 -29.92 19.01 -13.49
N ASP A 20 -29.53 18.81 -12.23
CA ASP A 20 -28.50 19.60 -11.53
C ASP A 20 -27.60 18.67 -10.71
N GLU A 21 -26.28 18.77 -10.92
CA GLU A 21 -25.27 18.07 -10.11
C GLU A 21 -25.30 18.45 -8.62
N LYS A 22 -25.88 19.60 -8.28
CA LYS A 22 -26.09 20.07 -6.91
C LYS A 22 -27.38 19.55 -6.29
N GLN A 23 -28.14 18.71 -6.97
CA GLN A 23 -29.33 18.08 -6.40
C GLN A 23 -28.94 17.12 -5.28
N LEU A 24 -29.57 17.31 -4.11
CA LEU A 24 -29.41 16.40 -2.96
C LEU A 24 -30.00 15.04 -3.27
N LEU A 25 -29.24 14.00 -2.96
CA LEU A 25 -29.67 12.60 -3.07
C LEU A 25 -29.76 11.96 -1.69
N LYS A 26 -30.69 11.03 -1.51
CA LYS A 26 -30.94 10.34 -0.25
C LYS A 26 -30.08 9.10 -0.13
N PHE A 27 -29.48 8.93 1.06
CA PHE A 27 -28.68 7.77 1.42
C PHE A 27 -29.08 7.25 2.79
N ARG A 28 -28.94 5.95 3.01
CA ARG A 28 -29.04 5.33 4.33
C ARG A 28 -27.64 4.99 4.83
N CYS A 29 -27.27 5.52 5.99
CA CYS A 29 -25.97 5.23 6.60
C CYS A 29 -25.89 3.76 7.03
N LYS A 30 -24.90 3.04 6.56
CA LYS A 30 -24.64 1.64 6.97
C LYS A 30 -24.19 1.52 8.44
N LYS A 31 -23.65 2.59 9.04
CA LYS A 31 -23.17 2.60 10.43
C LYS A 31 -24.27 2.90 11.44
N CYS A 32 -25.05 3.98 11.24
CA CYS A 32 -26.08 4.42 12.19
C CYS A 32 -27.51 4.24 11.69
N HIS A 33 -27.70 3.71 10.48
CA HIS A 33 -28.97 3.44 9.80
C HIS A 33 -29.86 4.68 9.58
N ARG A 34 -29.36 5.90 9.88
CA ARG A 34 -30.09 7.14 9.62
C ARG A 34 -30.09 7.46 8.13
N ILE A 35 -31.22 8.02 7.68
CA ILE A 35 -31.35 8.57 6.33
C ILE A 35 -30.83 10.01 6.37
N PHE A 36 -30.06 10.40 5.35
CA PHE A 36 -29.54 11.76 5.18
C PHE A 36 -29.53 12.12 3.70
N GLU A 37 -29.48 13.40 3.42
CA GLU A 37 -29.39 13.94 2.07
C GLU A 37 -28.01 14.61 1.90
N THR A 38 -27.38 14.38 0.77
CA THR A 38 -26.11 14.99 0.41
C THR A 38 -25.94 15.09 -1.10
N TRP A 39 -25.06 15.96 -1.52
CA TRP A 39 -24.66 16.00 -2.92
C TRP A 39 -23.81 14.78 -3.26
N HIS A 40 -24.01 14.25 -4.45
CA HIS A 40 -23.20 13.17 -4.98
C HIS A 40 -22.55 13.63 -6.27
N HIS A 41 -21.23 13.79 -6.22
CA HIS A 41 -20.41 14.05 -7.40
C HIS A 41 -19.83 12.72 -7.90
N ASP A 42 -19.62 12.58 -9.19
CA ASP A 42 -18.98 11.42 -9.79
C ASP A 42 -17.61 11.16 -9.09
N GLY A 43 -17.47 9.96 -8.53
CA GLY A 43 -16.28 9.54 -7.79
C GLY A 43 -16.20 10.01 -6.33
N SER A 44 -17.19 10.75 -5.80
CA SER A 44 -17.26 11.05 -4.38
C SER A 44 -18.05 9.99 -3.62
N HIS A 45 -17.62 9.70 -2.39
CA HIS A 45 -18.37 8.85 -1.48
C HIS A 45 -19.33 9.73 -0.66
N SER A 46 -20.60 9.35 -0.59
CA SER A 46 -21.56 10.00 0.30
C SER A 46 -21.17 9.76 1.75
N ARG A 47 -21.26 10.80 2.57
CA ARG A 47 -20.86 10.76 3.99
C ARG A 47 -22.06 11.10 4.86
N CYS A 48 -22.35 10.24 5.82
CA CYS A 48 -23.37 10.50 6.82
C CYS A 48 -22.93 11.66 7.75
N PRO A 49 -23.61 12.80 7.77
CA PRO A 49 -23.24 13.96 8.58
C PRO A 49 -23.37 13.70 10.09
N TYR A 50 -24.10 12.67 10.48
CA TYR A 50 -24.27 12.29 11.90
C TYR A 50 -23.11 11.45 12.42
N CYS A 51 -22.51 10.62 11.56
CA CYS A 51 -21.36 9.79 11.92
C CYS A 51 -20.04 10.49 11.67
N TYR A 52 -20.00 11.40 10.72
CA TYR A 52 -18.79 12.05 10.21
C TYR A 52 -18.92 13.58 10.32
N LYS A 53 -18.93 14.06 11.55
CA LYS A 53 -18.86 15.50 11.86
C LYS A 53 -17.43 15.97 11.56
N ASN A 54 -17.26 17.08 10.85
CA ASN A 54 -15.99 17.81 10.67
C ASN A 54 -15.13 17.48 9.44
N GLY A 55 -15.70 17.08 8.31
CA GLY A 55 -14.96 17.06 7.03
C GLY A 55 -13.83 16.02 6.91
N LYS A 56 -13.65 15.13 7.90
CA LYS A 56 -12.63 14.08 7.90
C LYS A 56 -12.93 13.02 6.85
N SER A 57 -11.87 12.45 6.26
CA SER A 57 -12.00 11.29 5.39
C SER A 57 -12.62 10.11 6.14
N PHE A 58 -13.58 9.41 5.50
CA PHE A 58 -14.17 8.19 6.07
C PHE A 58 -13.09 7.16 6.42
N SER A 59 -12.17 6.92 5.51
CA SER A 59 -11.08 5.96 5.68
C SER A 59 -10.13 6.36 6.82
N GLU A 60 -9.84 7.66 6.98
CA GLU A 60 -9.05 8.16 8.10
C GLU A 60 -9.71 7.87 9.45
N VAL A 61 -11.03 8.09 9.55
CA VAL A 61 -11.79 7.77 10.77
C VAL A 61 -11.80 6.26 11.04
N GLU A 62 -11.96 5.43 10.01
CA GLU A 62 -11.89 3.97 10.17
C GLU A 62 -10.53 3.50 10.66
N ILE A 63 -9.44 4.09 10.16
CA ILE A 63 -8.06 3.80 10.61
C ILE A 63 -7.91 4.22 12.08
N GLN A 64 -8.40 5.41 12.45
CA GLN A 64 -8.36 5.88 13.83
C GLN A 64 -9.16 4.96 14.76
N GLU A 65 -10.38 4.56 14.39
CA GLU A 65 -11.20 3.62 15.17
C GLU A 65 -10.54 2.24 15.30
N PHE A 66 -9.92 1.76 14.22
CA PHE A 66 -9.19 0.50 14.24
C PHE A 66 -7.98 0.58 15.20
N LEU A 67 -7.18 1.63 15.13
CA LEU A 67 -6.03 1.81 16.00
C LEU A 67 -6.44 2.01 17.46
N LYS A 68 -7.55 2.72 17.71
CA LYS A 68 -8.13 2.87 19.05
C LYS A 68 -8.47 1.53 19.70
N SER A 69 -8.90 0.55 18.90
CA SER A 69 -9.17 -0.80 19.40
C SER A 69 -7.91 -1.60 19.77
N LEU A 70 -6.74 -1.16 19.32
CA LEU A 70 -5.46 -1.86 19.49
C LEU A 70 -4.51 -1.20 20.51
N CYS A 71 -4.59 0.12 20.67
CA CYS A 71 -3.71 0.87 21.55
C CYS A 71 -4.45 2.06 22.18
N GLU A 72 -4.20 2.29 23.48
CA GLU A 72 -4.85 3.37 24.25
C GLU A 72 -4.15 4.72 24.06
N ASN A 73 -2.83 4.73 23.84
CA ASN A 73 -2.02 5.94 23.80
C ASN A 73 -1.61 6.29 22.36
N TYR A 74 -2.42 7.07 21.68
CA TYR A 74 -2.09 7.67 20.39
C TYR A 74 -2.54 9.14 20.34
N ILE A 75 -1.89 9.92 19.50
CA ILE A 75 -2.14 11.36 19.31
C ILE A 75 -2.64 11.55 17.89
N ILE A 76 -3.77 12.24 17.73
CA ILE A 76 -4.33 12.61 16.43
C ILE A 76 -3.88 14.03 16.12
N HIS A 77 -3.53 14.30 14.85
CA HIS A 77 -3.09 15.61 14.38
C HIS A 77 -1.90 16.17 15.18
N GLU A 78 -0.85 15.35 15.32
CA GLU A 78 0.38 15.76 16.00
C GLU A 78 1.15 16.80 15.16
N ARG A 79 1.32 18.01 15.70
CA ARG A 79 1.90 19.17 14.99
C ARG A 79 3.26 19.61 15.48
N ILE A 80 3.76 19.02 16.56
CA ILE A 80 5.00 19.48 17.21
C ILE A 80 6.21 18.71 16.70
N LYS A 81 6.06 17.39 16.50
CA LYS A 81 7.19 16.49 16.23
C LYS A 81 7.94 16.81 14.94
N ILE A 82 7.22 17.19 13.90
CA ILE A 82 7.78 17.49 12.57
C ILE A 82 7.32 18.87 12.05
N PHE A 83 7.17 19.85 12.96
CA PHE A 83 6.73 21.20 12.59
C PHE A 83 7.47 21.71 11.34
N PRO A 84 6.80 22.39 10.38
CA PRO A 84 5.38 22.80 10.38
C PRO A 84 4.38 21.77 9.86
N LEU A 85 4.83 20.54 9.58
CA LEU A 85 3.95 19.48 9.10
C LEU A 85 3.19 18.81 10.24
N GLU A 86 2.03 18.23 9.92
CA GLU A 86 1.17 17.48 10.84
C GLU A 86 1.31 15.98 10.57
N LEU A 87 1.20 15.16 11.61
CA LEU A 87 1.03 13.71 11.52
C LEU A 87 -0.42 13.37 11.83
N ASP A 88 -1.09 12.62 10.94
CA ASP A 88 -2.50 12.24 11.14
C ASP A 88 -2.68 11.44 12.43
N ILE A 89 -1.80 10.46 12.66
CA ILE A 89 -1.80 9.64 13.87
C ILE A 89 -0.36 9.41 14.31
N TYR A 90 -0.07 9.61 15.61
CA TYR A 90 1.23 9.32 16.21
C TYR A 90 1.08 8.44 17.45
N ILE A 91 1.87 7.37 17.54
CA ILE A 91 1.92 6.41 18.66
C ILE A 91 3.29 6.54 19.35
N PRO A 92 3.38 7.36 20.45
CA PRO A 92 4.66 7.70 21.07
C PRO A 92 5.44 6.48 21.59
N SER A 93 4.75 5.51 22.20
CA SER A 93 5.35 4.30 22.76
C SER A 93 6.08 3.42 21.74
N LYS A 94 5.70 3.54 20.45
CA LYS A 94 6.30 2.81 19.33
C LYS A 94 7.18 3.68 18.45
N LYS A 95 7.21 5.01 18.68
CA LYS A 95 7.78 5.99 17.74
C LYS A 95 7.29 5.73 16.30
N LEU A 96 5.98 5.52 16.16
CA LEU A 96 5.30 5.16 14.93
C LEU A 96 4.29 6.23 14.58
N ALA A 97 4.35 6.74 13.37
CA ALA A 97 3.34 7.62 12.81
C ALA A 97 2.66 6.97 11.60
N ILE A 98 1.41 7.33 11.35
CA ILE A 98 0.60 6.79 10.27
C ILE A 98 -0.09 7.96 9.58
N GLU A 99 0.06 8.02 8.25
CA GLU A 99 -0.60 8.96 7.35
C GLU A 99 -1.61 8.23 6.49
N PHE A 100 -2.75 8.85 6.29
CA PHE A 100 -3.73 8.43 5.29
C PHE A 100 -3.66 9.35 4.08
N ASP A 101 -3.06 8.85 3.00
CA ASP A 101 -2.88 9.61 1.78
C ASP A 101 -4.08 9.40 0.85
N GLY A 102 -5.09 10.27 0.98
CA GLY A 102 -6.24 10.33 0.09
C GLY A 102 -5.81 10.69 -1.33
N LEU A 103 -6.15 9.85 -2.31
CA LEU A 103 -5.65 9.97 -3.69
C LEU A 103 -5.93 11.34 -4.32
N TYR A 104 -7.08 11.94 -4.02
CA TYR A 104 -7.43 13.26 -4.56
C TYR A 104 -6.54 14.38 -4.02
N TRP A 105 -6.31 14.40 -2.70
CA TRP A 105 -5.58 15.49 -2.05
C TRP A 105 -4.06 15.36 -2.17
N HIS A 106 -3.57 14.15 -2.36
CA HIS A 106 -2.14 13.83 -2.44
C HIS A 106 -1.64 13.57 -3.86
N SER A 107 -2.47 13.82 -4.88
CA SER A 107 -2.05 13.74 -6.28
C SER A 107 -1.56 15.08 -6.82
N ASP A 108 -0.87 15.04 -7.95
CA ASP A 108 -0.33 16.21 -8.67
C ASP A 108 -1.40 17.18 -9.20
N ASP A 109 -2.70 16.86 -9.04
CA ASP A 109 -3.80 17.82 -9.22
C ASP A 109 -3.90 18.84 -8.07
N LYS A 110 -3.43 18.50 -6.87
CA LYS A 110 -3.53 19.31 -5.64
C LYS A 110 -2.21 19.54 -4.94
N LEU A 111 -1.22 18.73 -5.20
CA LEU A 111 0.08 18.73 -4.53
C LEU A 111 1.19 18.78 -5.59
N ASP A 112 1.77 19.95 -5.77
CA ASP A 112 2.78 20.19 -6.81
C ASP A 112 4.17 19.61 -6.49
N ASP A 113 4.40 19.14 -5.24
CA ASP A 113 5.70 18.60 -4.83
C ASP A 113 5.74 17.07 -4.94
N PRO A 114 6.44 16.50 -5.95
CA PRO A 114 6.63 15.05 -6.07
C PRO A 114 7.41 14.42 -4.91
N GLN A 115 8.09 15.22 -4.09
CA GLN A 115 8.88 14.75 -2.95
C GLN A 115 8.16 14.91 -1.61
N TYR A 116 6.92 15.38 -1.60
CA TYR A 116 6.18 15.68 -0.37
C TYR A 116 6.17 14.50 0.63
N HIS A 117 5.78 13.30 0.18
CA HIS A 117 5.73 12.12 1.06
C HIS A 117 7.14 11.70 1.51
N LEU A 118 8.12 11.78 0.61
CA LEU A 118 9.53 11.50 0.94
C LEU A 118 10.05 12.50 1.98
N ASN A 119 9.88 13.80 1.76
CA ASN A 119 10.33 14.86 2.68
C ASN A 119 9.72 14.69 4.07
N LYS A 120 8.43 14.33 4.14
CA LYS A 120 7.73 14.07 5.40
C LYS A 120 8.28 12.83 6.10
N THR A 121 8.56 11.77 5.34
CA THR A 121 9.19 10.54 5.83
C THR A 121 10.57 10.83 6.41
N GLU A 122 11.42 11.56 5.71
CA GLU A 122 12.79 11.89 6.14
C GLU A 122 12.80 12.72 7.42
N ARG A 123 11.93 13.73 7.53
CA ARG A 123 11.76 14.49 8.78
C ARG A 123 11.35 13.61 9.97
N CYS A 124 10.52 12.60 9.74
CA CYS A 124 10.17 11.63 10.77
C CYS A 124 11.38 10.74 11.14
N GLU A 125 12.13 10.26 10.14
CA GLU A 125 13.31 9.42 10.32
C GLU A 125 14.39 10.14 11.13
N GLU A 126 14.64 11.45 10.90
CA GLU A 126 15.54 12.30 11.68
C GLU A 126 15.15 12.36 13.17
N LYS A 127 13.88 12.26 13.48
CA LYS A 127 13.36 12.21 14.88
C LYS A 127 13.26 10.79 15.42
N GLY A 128 13.73 9.78 14.67
CA GLY A 128 13.65 8.37 15.02
C GLY A 128 12.22 7.80 14.94
N ILE A 129 11.29 8.53 14.32
CA ILE A 129 9.90 8.13 14.12
C ILE A 129 9.80 7.33 12.81
N GLN A 130 9.15 6.18 12.83
CA GLN A 130 8.76 5.47 11.60
C GLN A 130 7.43 6.05 11.11
N LEU A 131 7.42 6.56 9.88
CA LEU A 131 6.19 7.00 9.22
C LEU A 131 5.69 5.91 8.26
N ILE A 132 4.41 5.59 8.34
CA ILE A 132 3.71 4.67 7.44
C ILE A 132 2.73 5.48 6.60
N HIS A 133 2.86 5.39 5.28
CA HIS A 133 1.93 5.99 4.33
C HIS A 133 0.94 4.94 3.84
N ILE A 134 -0.34 5.14 4.10
CA ILE A 134 -1.44 4.29 3.64
C ILE A 134 -2.15 5.02 2.51
N PHE A 135 -1.97 4.57 1.28
CA PHE A 135 -2.73 5.10 0.15
C PHE A 135 -4.19 4.65 0.22
N GLU A 136 -5.10 5.54 -0.14
CA GLU A 136 -6.55 5.31 -0.07
C GLU A 136 -6.97 4.00 -0.75
N ASN A 137 -6.41 3.67 -1.92
CA ASN A 137 -6.71 2.41 -2.61
C ASN A 137 -6.24 1.17 -1.83
N GLU A 138 -5.17 1.26 -1.04
CA GLU A 138 -4.72 0.16 -0.19
C GLU A 138 -5.73 -0.09 0.94
N TRP A 139 -6.26 0.98 1.56
CA TRP A 139 -7.30 0.85 2.57
C TRP A 139 -8.61 0.32 1.99
N LEU A 140 -9.00 0.78 0.81
CA LEU A 140 -10.27 0.38 0.17
C LEU A 140 -10.26 -1.07 -0.32
N TYR A 141 -9.15 -1.54 -0.87
CA TYR A 141 -9.10 -2.84 -1.58
C TYR A 141 -8.24 -3.90 -0.90
N LYS A 142 -7.39 -3.52 0.08
CA LYS A 142 -6.47 -4.42 0.79
C LYS A 142 -6.50 -4.18 2.30
N GLN A 143 -7.67 -3.83 2.83
CA GLN A 143 -7.86 -3.43 4.22
C GLN A 143 -7.33 -4.47 5.21
N ASP A 144 -7.56 -5.77 4.96
CA ASP A 144 -7.10 -6.84 5.84
C ASP A 144 -5.58 -6.93 5.89
N ILE A 145 -4.90 -6.70 4.75
CA ILE A 145 -3.44 -6.67 4.69
C ILE A 145 -2.90 -5.47 5.46
N VAL A 146 -3.49 -4.28 5.25
CA VAL A 146 -3.11 -3.06 5.98
C VAL A 146 -3.29 -3.25 7.48
N LYS A 147 -4.46 -3.74 7.91
CA LYS A 147 -4.76 -4.03 9.33
C LYS A 147 -3.78 -5.01 9.96
N SER A 148 -3.46 -6.11 9.25
CA SER A 148 -2.49 -7.09 9.73
C SER A 148 -1.08 -6.49 9.87
N ARG A 149 -0.66 -5.65 8.91
CA ARG A 149 0.63 -4.95 8.98
C ARG A 149 0.69 -3.96 10.13
N LEU A 150 -0.37 -3.19 10.37
CA LEU A 150 -0.46 -2.27 11.53
C LEU A 150 -0.42 -3.04 12.86
N LYS A 151 -1.17 -4.14 12.99
CA LYS A 151 -1.05 -5.04 14.15
C LYS A 151 0.39 -5.51 14.37
N ASN A 152 1.07 -5.95 13.30
CA ASN A 152 2.45 -6.41 13.38
C ASN A 152 3.43 -5.33 13.85
N LEU A 153 3.27 -4.08 13.39
CA LEU A 153 4.06 -2.93 13.84
C LEU A 153 3.83 -2.62 15.32
N LEU A 154 2.62 -2.87 15.83
CA LEU A 154 2.29 -2.74 17.26
C LEU A 154 2.76 -3.93 18.10
N GLY A 155 3.16 -5.04 17.48
CA GLY A 155 3.56 -6.27 18.15
C GLY A 155 2.37 -7.16 18.51
N ILE A 156 1.24 -7.01 17.81
CA ILE A 156 0.00 -7.78 18.01
C ILE A 156 -0.10 -8.83 16.91
N TYR A 157 -0.22 -10.09 17.29
CA TYR A 157 -0.27 -11.21 16.37
C TYR A 157 -1.40 -12.17 16.75
N ASP A 158 -2.06 -12.76 15.75
CA ASP A 158 -3.07 -13.79 15.98
C ASP A 158 -2.40 -15.14 16.24
N ALA A 159 -1.20 -15.39 15.65
CA ALA A 159 -0.40 -16.59 15.87
C ALA A 159 1.11 -16.30 15.79
N ILE A 160 1.90 -17.02 16.60
CA ILE A 160 3.37 -16.99 16.54
C ILE A 160 3.86 -18.40 16.25
N VAL A 161 4.51 -18.59 15.11
CA VAL A 161 5.09 -19.86 14.70
C VAL A 161 6.56 -19.70 14.34
N PHE A 162 7.46 -20.29 15.12
CA PHE A 162 8.89 -20.18 14.85
C PHE A 162 9.27 -20.99 13.59
N ALA A 163 10.05 -20.38 12.71
CA ALA A 163 10.49 -21.01 11.45
C ALA A 163 11.21 -22.37 11.63
N ARG A 164 11.85 -22.60 12.79
CA ARG A 164 12.48 -23.90 13.12
C ARG A 164 11.48 -25.08 13.17
N LYS A 165 10.18 -24.80 13.40
CA LYS A 165 9.10 -25.79 13.40
C LYS A 165 8.47 -26.02 12.03
N CYS A 166 8.91 -25.28 11.02
CA CYS A 166 8.35 -25.30 9.67
C CYS A 166 9.29 -26.00 8.71
N GLU A 167 8.74 -26.56 7.66
CA GLU A 167 9.46 -27.14 6.54
C GLU A 167 9.53 -26.16 5.36
N VAL A 168 10.66 -26.13 4.66
CA VAL A 168 10.78 -25.36 3.41
C VAL A 168 10.38 -26.29 2.25
N ARG A 169 9.43 -25.82 1.42
CA ARG A 169 9.00 -26.51 0.20
C ARG A 169 8.94 -25.54 -0.96
N GLU A 170 9.12 -26.03 -2.17
CA GLU A 170 8.78 -25.27 -3.37
C GLU A 170 7.27 -25.11 -3.47
N VAL A 171 6.84 -23.92 -3.92
CA VAL A 171 5.44 -23.55 -4.08
C VAL A 171 5.15 -23.38 -5.57
N THR A 172 4.03 -23.87 -6.05
CA THR A 172 3.65 -23.66 -7.45
C THR A 172 3.41 -22.18 -7.73
N SER A 173 3.65 -21.71 -8.97
CA SER A 173 3.39 -20.32 -9.35
C SER A 173 1.93 -19.92 -9.10
N LYS A 174 0.97 -20.84 -9.26
CA LYS A 174 -0.45 -20.59 -9.00
C LYS A 174 -0.72 -20.37 -7.51
N GLU A 175 -0.24 -21.24 -6.65
CA GLU A 175 -0.40 -21.13 -5.19
C GLU A 175 0.34 -19.88 -4.65
N SER A 176 1.56 -19.64 -5.13
CA SER A 176 2.34 -18.45 -4.80
C SER A 176 1.60 -17.17 -5.16
N LYS A 177 0.96 -17.10 -6.32
CA LYS A 177 0.16 -15.95 -6.75
C LYS A 177 -1.02 -15.71 -5.80
N ILE A 178 -1.78 -16.76 -5.48
CA ILE A 178 -2.91 -16.67 -4.54
C ILE A 178 -2.44 -16.18 -3.17
N PHE A 179 -1.34 -16.77 -2.66
CA PHE A 179 -0.79 -16.39 -1.36
C PHE A 179 -0.32 -14.92 -1.32
N GLN A 180 0.39 -14.47 -2.37
CA GLN A 180 0.85 -13.08 -2.45
C GLN A 180 -0.30 -12.07 -2.54
N GLU A 181 -1.33 -12.34 -3.35
CA GLU A 181 -2.50 -11.47 -3.45
C GLU A 181 -3.23 -11.34 -2.11
N ALA A 182 -3.31 -12.41 -1.33
CA ALA A 182 -3.96 -12.42 -0.03
C ALA A 182 -3.11 -11.79 1.09
N ASN A 183 -1.77 -11.75 0.97
CA ASN A 183 -0.89 -11.44 2.12
C ASN A 183 0.14 -10.34 1.86
N HIS A 184 0.35 -9.89 0.61
CA HIS A 184 1.34 -8.88 0.29
C HIS A 184 0.70 -7.58 -0.23
N ILE A 185 1.08 -6.43 0.34
CA ILE A 185 0.45 -5.13 -0.02
C ILE A 185 0.58 -4.80 -1.52
N GLN A 186 1.70 -5.11 -2.14
CA GLN A 186 1.91 -4.90 -3.57
C GLN A 186 1.39 -6.05 -4.44
N GLY A 187 0.75 -7.09 -3.85
CA GLY A 187 0.24 -8.25 -4.57
C GLY A 187 1.31 -9.14 -5.20
N ALA A 188 0.87 -9.99 -6.12
CA ALA A 188 1.71 -10.99 -6.76
C ALA A 188 2.67 -10.41 -7.80
N VAL A 189 3.77 -11.10 -7.99
CA VAL A 189 4.77 -10.82 -9.03
C VAL A 189 5.19 -12.13 -9.70
N ASN A 190 5.49 -12.07 -10.99
CA ASN A 190 6.07 -13.24 -11.68
C ASN A 190 7.49 -13.46 -11.16
N ALA A 191 7.75 -14.69 -10.73
CA ALA A 191 9.03 -15.11 -10.18
C ALA A 191 9.49 -16.42 -10.83
N LYS A 192 10.78 -16.74 -10.70
CA LYS A 192 11.36 -18.00 -11.17
C LYS A 192 11.38 -19.06 -10.07
N VAL A 193 11.58 -18.61 -8.83
CA VAL A 193 11.66 -19.47 -7.64
C VAL A 193 10.66 -19.01 -6.61
N HIS A 194 9.91 -19.94 -6.06
CA HIS A 194 8.89 -19.71 -5.04
C HIS A 194 9.14 -20.67 -3.87
N LEU A 195 9.61 -20.15 -2.73
CA LEU A 195 9.91 -20.92 -1.53
C LEU A 195 8.93 -20.60 -0.43
N GLY A 196 8.25 -21.63 0.09
CA GLY A 196 7.30 -21.52 1.19
C GLY A 196 7.79 -22.15 2.47
N LEU A 197 7.37 -21.60 3.61
CA LEU A 197 7.43 -22.27 4.91
C LEU A 197 6.07 -22.88 5.21
N TYR A 198 6.05 -24.18 5.45
CA TYR A 198 4.87 -24.94 5.82
C TYR A 198 4.94 -25.34 7.31
N TYR A 199 3.88 -25.01 8.03
CA TYR A 199 3.63 -25.56 9.37
C TYR A 199 2.55 -26.64 9.25
N GLY A 200 2.98 -27.91 9.35
CA GLY A 200 2.14 -29.02 8.89
C GLY A 200 1.90 -28.92 7.37
N ASN A 201 0.64 -28.83 6.99
CA ASN A 201 0.24 -28.67 5.58
C ASN A 201 -0.14 -27.23 5.20
N GLU A 202 0.01 -26.28 6.12
CA GLU A 202 -0.37 -24.89 5.88
C GLU A 202 0.84 -24.05 5.45
N LEU A 203 0.72 -23.35 4.32
CA LEU A 203 1.69 -22.35 3.88
C LEU A 203 1.53 -21.08 4.73
N ILE A 204 2.54 -20.73 5.54
CA ILE A 204 2.49 -19.60 6.47
C ILE A 204 3.47 -18.47 6.14
N SER A 205 4.43 -18.71 5.26
CA SER A 205 5.38 -17.69 4.80
C SER A 205 5.87 -18.01 3.42
N LEU A 206 6.09 -16.99 2.58
CA LEU A 206 6.51 -17.14 1.20
C LEU A 206 7.62 -16.14 0.87
N MET A 207 8.65 -16.61 0.15
CA MET A 207 9.69 -15.77 -0.44
C MET A 207 9.88 -16.13 -1.91
N THR A 208 9.99 -15.11 -2.77
CA THR A 208 10.12 -15.32 -4.22
C THR A 208 11.32 -14.62 -4.80
N PHE A 209 11.95 -15.28 -5.78
CA PHE A 209 13.14 -14.79 -6.46
C PHE A 209 12.96 -14.86 -7.98
N GLY A 210 13.62 -13.95 -8.68
CA GLY A 210 13.55 -13.90 -10.13
C GLY A 210 14.71 -13.16 -10.76
N LYS A 211 14.62 -12.95 -12.09
CA LYS A 211 15.56 -12.11 -12.79
C LYS A 211 15.37 -10.64 -12.35
N CYS A 212 16.50 -9.92 -12.26
CA CYS A 212 16.48 -8.51 -11.93
C CYS A 212 15.67 -7.71 -12.94
N ARG A 213 14.65 -6.98 -12.44
CA ARG A 213 13.73 -6.23 -13.28
C ARG A 213 14.32 -4.91 -13.75
N PHE A 214 15.08 -4.25 -12.87
CA PHE A 214 15.63 -2.92 -13.09
C PHE A 214 17.14 -2.92 -13.27
N ASN A 215 17.89 -3.41 -12.31
CA ASN A 215 19.36 -3.43 -12.37
C ASN A 215 19.88 -4.81 -12.80
N LYS A 216 20.42 -4.91 -14.01
CA LYS A 216 20.92 -6.14 -14.62
C LYS A 216 22.32 -6.55 -14.17
N ASN A 217 22.97 -5.76 -13.32
CA ASN A 217 24.30 -6.06 -12.79
C ASN A 217 24.27 -7.14 -11.70
N TYR A 218 23.08 -7.49 -11.20
CA TYR A 218 22.88 -8.54 -10.20
C TYR A 218 22.24 -9.77 -10.85
N GLU A 219 22.61 -10.94 -10.33
CA GLU A 219 22.11 -12.22 -10.87
C GLU A 219 20.65 -12.44 -10.53
N TRP A 220 20.27 -12.19 -9.28
CA TRP A 220 18.93 -12.45 -8.77
C TRP A 220 18.33 -11.23 -8.08
N GLU A 221 17.00 -11.15 -8.12
CA GLU A 221 16.22 -10.20 -7.33
C GLU A 221 15.34 -10.97 -6.34
N LEU A 222 15.46 -10.63 -5.02
CA LEU A 222 14.45 -11.00 -4.03
C LEU A 222 13.23 -10.12 -4.28
N LEU A 223 12.18 -10.72 -4.83
CA LEU A 223 11.02 -9.99 -5.36
C LEU A 223 9.96 -9.71 -4.30
N ARG A 224 9.63 -10.72 -3.48
CA ARG A 224 8.59 -10.63 -2.45
C ARG A 224 8.94 -11.51 -1.26
N PHE A 225 8.58 -11.02 -0.09
CA PHE A 225 8.53 -11.79 1.15
C PHE A 225 7.28 -11.38 1.93
N CYS A 226 6.46 -12.34 2.34
CA CYS A 226 5.32 -12.11 3.21
C CYS A 226 5.01 -13.34 4.07
N ASN A 227 4.43 -13.07 5.24
CA ASN A 227 3.79 -14.09 6.07
C ASN A 227 2.29 -14.08 5.82
N LYS A 228 1.61 -15.17 6.17
CA LYS A 228 0.16 -15.23 6.22
C LYS A 228 -0.36 -14.14 7.18
N LEU A 229 -1.49 -13.52 6.84
CA LEU A 229 -2.11 -12.47 7.68
C LEU A 229 -2.30 -12.96 9.12
N GLY A 230 -2.02 -12.10 10.08
CA GLY A 230 -2.10 -12.39 11.50
C GLY A 230 -0.92 -13.22 12.06
N TYR A 231 -0.09 -13.83 11.20
CA TYR A 231 1.04 -14.64 11.64
C TYR A 231 2.32 -13.82 11.84
N HIS A 232 2.98 -14.04 12.97
CA HIS A 232 4.38 -13.70 13.15
C HIS A 232 5.23 -14.96 13.06
N VAL A 233 6.19 -15.00 12.12
CA VAL A 233 7.03 -16.20 11.89
C VAL A 233 8.50 -15.85 12.08
N PRO A 234 8.98 -15.80 13.35
CA PRO A 234 10.38 -15.49 13.65
C PRO A 234 11.33 -16.45 12.93
N GLY A 235 12.33 -15.85 12.23
CA GLY A 235 13.33 -16.58 11.48
C GLY A 235 12.90 -17.02 10.07
N ALA A 236 11.68 -16.71 9.62
CA ALA A 236 11.16 -17.14 8.32
C ALA A 236 12.05 -16.67 7.16
N ALA A 237 12.31 -15.36 7.09
CA ALA A 237 13.09 -14.80 6.00
C ALA A 237 14.52 -15.39 5.94
N GLY A 238 15.19 -15.53 7.10
CA GLY A 238 16.52 -16.12 7.17
C GLY A 238 16.54 -17.58 6.75
N LYS A 239 15.52 -18.36 7.13
CA LYS A 239 15.44 -19.79 6.75
C LYS A 239 15.20 -19.96 5.25
N LEU A 240 14.28 -19.18 4.68
CA LEU A 240 13.99 -19.22 3.24
C LEU A 240 15.17 -18.73 2.40
N LEU A 241 15.82 -17.63 2.81
CA LEU A 241 16.99 -17.12 2.12
C LEU A 241 18.17 -18.12 2.16
N LYS A 242 18.49 -18.69 3.32
CA LYS A 242 19.53 -19.72 3.45
C LYS A 242 19.26 -20.96 2.59
N HIS A 243 17.99 -21.37 2.47
CA HIS A 243 17.61 -22.46 1.60
C HIS A 243 17.86 -22.11 0.12
N PHE A 244 17.46 -20.88 -0.27
CA PHE A 244 17.72 -20.36 -1.62
C PHE A 244 19.22 -20.31 -1.93
N GLU A 245 20.02 -19.74 -1.03
CA GLU A 245 21.49 -19.63 -1.15
C GLU A 245 22.14 -21.01 -1.37
N LYS A 246 21.73 -22.00 -0.54
CA LYS A 246 22.27 -23.36 -0.62
C LYS A 246 21.87 -24.08 -1.92
N THR A 247 20.68 -23.83 -2.43
CA THR A 247 20.12 -24.57 -3.58
C THR A 247 20.57 -23.99 -4.91
N TYR A 248 20.63 -22.65 -4.98
CA TYR A 248 20.88 -21.94 -6.25
C TYR A 248 22.27 -21.32 -6.35
N ASN A 249 23.03 -21.29 -5.25
CA ASN A 249 24.40 -20.76 -5.17
C ASN A 249 24.57 -19.41 -5.90
N PRO A 250 23.77 -18.38 -5.54
CA PRO A 250 23.78 -17.11 -6.25
C PRO A 250 25.10 -16.39 -6.04
N THR A 251 25.54 -15.62 -7.04
CA THR A 251 26.71 -14.72 -6.93
C THR A 251 26.32 -13.37 -6.35
N SER A 252 25.09 -12.94 -6.59
CA SER A 252 24.60 -11.65 -6.09
C SER A 252 23.08 -11.58 -6.05
N LEU A 253 22.57 -10.81 -5.09
CA LEU A 253 21.14 -10.51 -4.89
C LEU A 253 20.94 -9.01 -4.80
N ILE A 254 19.80 -8.52 -5.35
CA ILE A 254 19.28 -7.17 -5.13
C ILE A 254 17.85 -7.25 -4.64
N SER A 255 17.43 -6.29 -3.83
CA SER A 255 16.03 -6.13 -3.40
C SER A 255 15.68 -4.68 -3.12
N TYR A 256 14.38 -4.38 -3.05
CA TYR A 256 13.83 -3.03 -2.92
C TYR A 256 12.84 -2.98 -1.75
N ALA A 257 13.16 -2.20 -0.73
CA ALA A 257 12.29 -1.97 0.42
C ALA A 257 11.45 -0.70 0.20
N ASP A 258 10.13 -0.83 0.08
CA ASP A 258 9.20 0.30 -0.03
C ASP A 258 9.26 1.16 1.24
N ARG A 259 9.75 2.42 1.12
CA ARG A 259 9.95 3.36 2.23
C ARG A 259 8.64 3.78 2.89
N ARG A 260 7.51 3.68 2.20
CA ARG A 260 6.19 3.92 2.81
C ARG A 260 5.88 2.93 3.95
N TRP A 261 6.48 1.73 3.93
CA TRP A 261 6.18 0.63 4.83
C TRP A 261 7.37 0.08 5.60
N SER A 262 8.59 0.36 5.18
CA SER A 262 9.78 -0.33 5.69
C SER A 262 10.96 0.61 5.87
N ARG A 263 11.70 0.40 6.95
CA ARG A 263 13.01 1.04 7.24
C ARG A 263 14.19 0.10 6.91
N GLY A 264 13.94 -0.99 6.19
CA GLY A 264 15.00 -1.90 5.73
C GLY A 264 15.55 -2.91 6.75
N LYS A 265 15.17 -2.85 8.04
CA LYS A 265 15.71 -3.73 9.11
C LYS A 265 15.72 -5.23 8.79
N LEU A 266 14.80 -5.70 7.95
CA LEU A 266 14.77 -7.09 7.51
C LEU A 266 16.03 -7.42 6.70
N TYR A 267 16.41 -6.54 5.80
CA TYR A 267 17.56 -6.73 4.92
C TYR A 267 18.87 -6.68 5.69
N ASP A 268 19.00 -5.76 6.65
CA ASP A 268 20.15 -5.69 7.57
C ASP A 268 20.31 -7.02 8.31
N ALA A 269 19.21 -7.57 8.84
CA ALA A 269 19.21 -8.86 9.56
C ALA A 269 19.51 -10.08 8.65
N LEU A 270 19.32 -9.95 7.33
CA LEU A 270 19.64 -10.97 6.34
C LEU A 270 21.06 -10.82 5.75
N GLY A 271 21.82 -9.83 6.20
CA GLY A 271 23.19 -9.55 5.75
C GLY A 271 23.26 -8.92 4.35
N PHE A 272 22.24 -8.15 3.97
CA PHE A 272 22.30 -7.26 2.82
C PHE A 272 22.94 -5.93 3.23
N THR A 273 23.55 -5.26 2.28
CA THR A 273 24.09 -3.89 2.42
C THR A 273 23.15 -2.90 1.74
N LEU A 274 22.86 -1.78 2.41
CA LEU A 274 22.16 -0.67 1.78
C LEU A 274 23.07 -0.02 0.74
N ASP A 275 22.61 -0.01 -0.51
CA ASP A 275 23.35 0.60 -1.62
C ASP A 275 22.99 2.08 -1.76
N HIS A 276 21.70 2.38 -1.95
CA HIS A 276 21.17 3.75 -2.01
C HIS A 276 19.68 3.81 -1.73
N ALA A 277 19.13 5.02 -1.61
CA ALA A 277 17.70 5.30 -1.66
C ALA A 277 17.33 5.79 -3.07
N SER A 278 16.29 5.20 -3.66
CA SER A 278 15.81 5.66 -4.96
C SER A 278 14.93 6.90 -4.81
N ALA A 279 14.83 7.70 -5.86
CA ALA A 279 13.84 8.77 -5.93
C ALA A 279 12.41 8.22 -5.83
N PRO A 280 11.43 9.05 -5.44
CA PRO A 280 10.01 8.70 -5.47
C PRO A 280 9.57 8.16 -6.83
N ASN A 281 8.78 7.13 -6.81
CA ASN A 281 8.07 6.61 -7.97
C ASN A 281 6.61 7.04 -7.89
N TYR A 282 5.82 6.83 -8.98
CA TYR A 282 4.43 7.24 -9.01
C TYR A 282 3.52 6.18 -9.61
N TRP A 283 2.22 6.32 -9.27
CA TRP A 283 1.12 5.63 -9.90
C TRP A 283 0.16 6.66 -10.51
N TYR A 284 -0.54 6.24 -11.54
CA TYR A 284 -1.66 6.98 -12.08
C TYR A 284 -2.96 6.50 -11.46
N TRP A 285 -3.81 7.43 -11.11
CA TRP A 285 -5.14 7.16 -10.60
C TRP A 285 -6.15 8.10 -11.26
N ASN A 286 -7.43 7.71 -11.27
CA ASN A 286 -8.54 8.56 -11.68
C ASN A 286 -9.73 8.39 -10.75
N ARG A 287 -10.69 9.30 -10.85
CA ARG A 287 -11.90 9.30 -10.00
C ARG A 287 -12.79 8.08 -10.21
N SER A 288 -12.66 7.35 -11.31
CA SER A 288 -13.37 6.08 -11.55
C SER A 288 -12.77 4.90 -10.78
N GLY A 289 -11.74 5.12 -9.97
CA GLY A 289 -11.10 4.10 -9.13
C GLY A 289 -10.01 3.28 -9.82
N ASN A 290 -9.60 3.66 -11.03
CA ASN A 290 -8.46 3.01 -11.68
C ASN A 290 -7.16 3.44 -10.99
N PHE A 291 -6.30 2.46 -10.71
CA PHE A 291 -4.98 2.68 -10.12
C PHE A 291 -3.94 1.88 -10.91
N LEU A 292 -3.08 2.58 -11.63
CA LEU A 292 -2.17 2.00 -12.62
C LEU A 292 -0.71 2.32 -12.26
N SER A 293 0.15 1.31 -12.28
CA SER A 293 1.59 1.53 -12.09
C SER A 293 2.20 2.24 -13.30
N ARG A 294 3.24 3.05 -13.07
CA ARG A 294 4.04 3.69 -14.11
C ARG A 294 4.46 2.73 -15.23
N LEU A 295 4.84 1.49 -14.88
CA LEU A 295 5.26 0.49 -15.86
C LEU A 295 4.16 0.07 -16.83
N LYS A 296 2.90 0.14 -16.41
CA LYS A 296 1.74 -0.09 -17.29
C LYS A 296 1.47 1.11 -18.19
N CYS A 297 1.76 2.32 -17.71
CA CYS A 297 1.44 3.58 -18.39
C CYS A 297 2.58 4.12 -19.26
N GLN A 298 3.61 3.33 -19.58
CA GLN A 298 4.64 3.74 -20.55
C GLN A 298 4.01 4.12 -21.89
N LYS A 299 4.46 5.22 -22.50
CA LYS A 299 3.85 5.83 -23.70
C LYS A 299 3.45 4.81 -24.78
N HIS A 300 4.33 3.86 -25.11
CA HIS A 300 4.08 2.83 -26.13
C HIS A 300 2.95 1.83 -25.79
N LYS A 301 2.46 1.83 -24.55
CA LYS A 301 1.35 0.97 -24.09
C LYS A 301 0.02 1.71 -24.01
N LEU A 302 0.05 3.05 -24.01
CA LEU A 302 -1.12 3.88 -23.71
C LEU A 302 -2.24 3.72 -24.72
N GLN A 303 -1.92 3.48 -25.99
CA GLN A 303 -2.92 3.23 -27.04
C GLN A 303 -3.87 2.05 -26.74
N ASN A 304 -3.44 1.09 -25.88
CA ASN A 304 -4.25 -0.06 -25.48
C ASN A 304 -4.97 0.14 -24.14
N ILE A 305 -4.77 1.28 -23.49
CA ILE A 305 -5.25 1.56 -22.13
C ILE A 305 -6.21 2.75 -22.11
N LEU A 306 -5.94 3.76 -22.93
CA LEU A 306 -6.66 5.03 -22.93
C LEU A 306 -7.70 5.08 -24.04
N ASP A 307 -8.84 5.69 -23.75
CA ASP A 307 -9.89 5.96 -24.75
C ASP A 307 -9.42 6.99 -25.79
N LYS A 308 -8.59 7.95 -25.35
CA LYS A 308 -8.01 9.00 -26.20
C LYS A 308 -6.49 8.93 -26.13
N PHE A 309 -5.83 8.62 -27.23
CA PHE A 309 -4.38 8.55 -27.32
C PHE A 309 -3.87 9.37 -28.50
N ASP A 310 -2.93 10.29 -28.22
CA ASP A 310 -2.23 11.07 -29.22
C ASP A 310 -0.72 10.69 -29.21
N PRO A 311 -0.19 10.10 -30.29
CA PRO A 311 1.21 9.70 -30.36
C PRO A 311 2.20 10.89 -30.32
N LEU A 312 1.75 12.11 -30.60
CA LEU A 312 2.59 13.31 -30.58
C LEU A 312 2.78 13.85 -29.14
N LYS A 313 1.86 13.54 -28.24
CA LYS A 313 1.90 13.94 -26.83
C LYS A 313 2.80 13.06 -25.99
N THR A 314 3.26 13.61 -24.87
CA THR A 314 3.99 12.87 -23.84
C THR A 314 3.09 11.85 -23.12
N GLU A 315 3.69 10.97 -22.32
CA GLU A 315 2.95 10.07 -21.42
C GLU A 315 2.00 10.86 -20.51
N LEU A 316 2.54 11.90 -19.85
CA LEU A 316 1.77 12.72 -18.91
C LEU A 316 0.61 13.44 -19.55
N GLU A 317 0.81 14.10 -20.69
CA GLU A 317 -0.25 14.81 -21.40
C GLU A 317 -1.39 13.88 -21.81
N ASN A 318 -1.08 12.68 -22.35
CA ASN A 318 -2.09 11.67 -22.67
C ASN A 318 -2.87 11.23 -21.43
N MET A 319 -2.18 11.01 -20.31
CA MET A 319 -2.81 10.57 -19.07
C MET A 319 -3.72 11.67 -18.48
N LEU A 320 -3.28 12.93 -18.46
CA LEU A 320 -4.07 14.07 -17.97
C LEU A 320 -5.33 14.30 -18.81
N GLU A 321 -5.27 14.18 -20.14
CA GLU A 321 -6.44 14.27 -21.01
C GLU A 321 -7.49 13.17 -20.74
N ASN A 322 -7.04 12.01 -20.26
CA ASN A 322 -7.91 10.94 -19.81
C ASN A 322 -8.22 11.01 -18.32
N LYS A 323 -8.00 12.20 -17.68
CA LYS A 323 -8.31 12.48 -16.27
C LYS A 323 -7.57 11.59 -15.27
N TYR A 324 -6.37 11.13 -15.63
CA TYR A 324 -5.47 10.45 -14.71
C TYR A 324 -4.48 11.44 -14.11
N HIS A 325 -4.27 11.35 -12.81
CA HIS A 325 -3.33 12.13 -12.02
C HIS A 325 -2.30 11.22 -11.36
N ARG A 326 -1.13 11.75 -11.01
CA ARG A 326 -0.08 10.97 -10.36
C ARG A 326 -0.13 11.15 -8.85
N ILE A 327 0.10 10.06 -8.12
CA ILE A 327 0.47 10.08 -6.71
C ILE A 327 1.88 9.51 -6.56
N PHE A 328 2.74 10.21 -5.81
CA PHE A 328 4.13 9.83 -5.62
C PHE A 328 4.32 9.10 -4.29
N ASP A 329 5.23 8.11 -4.27
CA ASP A 329 5.62 7.40 -3.06
C ASP A 329 6.86 8.05 -2.39
N CYS A 330 7.48 7.33 -1.47
CA CYS A 330 8.71 7.74 -0.78
C CYS A 330 9.98 7.14 -1.38
N GLY A 331 9.90 6.50 -2.56
CA GLY A 331 10.98 5.71 -3.14
C GLY A 331 11.21 4.38 -2.39
N ASN A 332 12.34 3.75 -2.72
CA ASN A 332 12.76 2.49 -2.12
C ASN A 332 14.16 2.60 -1.54
N LEU A 333 14.43 1.88 -0.46
CA LEU A 333 15.79 1.55 -0.08
C LEU A 333 16.25 0.35 -0.92
N VAL A 334 17.35 0.51 -1.63
CA VAL A 334 17.91 -0.53 -2.50
C VAL A 334 18.97 -1.28 -1.71
N TYR A 335 18.78 -2.58 -1.57
CA TYR A 335 19.64 -3.47 -0.81
C TYR A 335 20.30 -4.50 -1.72
N THR A 336 21.58 -4.76 -1.48
CA THR A 336 22.39 -5.69 -2.28
C THR A 336 23.11 -6.67 -1.39
N LYS A 337 23.36 -7.87 -1.91
CA LYS A 337 24.18 -8.89 -1.25
C LYS A 337 25.03 -9.58 -2.31
N VAL A 338 26.34 -9.61 -2.07
CA VAL A 338 27.34 -10.29 -2.92
C VAL A 338 27.93 -11.43 -2.11
N TYR A 339 28.14 -12.59 -2.72
CA TYR A 339 28.59 -13.82 -2.09
C TYR A 339 30.05 -14.13 -2.42
#